data_dbad2678f85574e3dcfa81681068d10e
#
_entry.id   dbad2678f85574e3dcfa81681068d10e
#
_cell.length_a   1.000
_cell.length_b   1.000
_cell.length_c   1.000
_cell.angle_alpha   90.00
_cell.angle_beta   90.00
_cell.angle_gamma   90.00
#
_symmetry.space_group_name_H-M   'P 1'
#
loop_
_entity.id
_entity.type
_entity.pdbx_description
1 polymer ?
#
loop_
_entity_poly.entity_id
_entity_poly.type
_entity_poly.pdbx_seq_one_letter_code
_entity_poly.pdbx_strand_id
1 'polypeptide(L)'
;LPEAIAKDFHERCEDYTIKRVYTRPEPYFDSGAMETHVTSEDNAGNECVVVYVDNAWNRTVRTLSEIDQLPITVRCRLLTVNQEARNDEFLEIKEVTQASINGTYYILCYLQDTPKLKNLVHTLVIDSKGTVAKACTYRLNNAEYIGTIPGDMEWITAHYKGSEVLGFVNDSGDDNYLIMHDGVLKSVYFRVSRKGTTWKETCYPLPKGTTVPSNVLDSLHADYPDFTYTEVSIVETPDGIVYLFTDGNRPDRLGHYVEAN
;
A
#
# COMPACT_ATOMS: atom_id res chain seq x y z
N LEU A 1 9.17 13.59 24.23
CA LEU A 1 7.82 13.06 24.01
C LEU A 1 6.83 13.75 24.95
N PRO A 2 5.62 14.14 24.48
CA PRO A 2 4.54 14.49 25.38
C PRO A 2 4.26 13.37 26.38
N GLU A 3 3.91 13.73 27.61
CA GLU A 3 3.73 12.75 28.71
C GLU A 3 2.68 11.68 28.37
N ALA A 4 1.58 12.09 27.72
CA ALA A 4 0.52 11.19 27.28
C ALA A 4 1.03 10.14 26.27
N ILE A 5 1.85 10.56 25.29
CA ILE A 5 2.47 9.65 24.32
C ILE A 5 3.47 8.74 25.02
N ALA A 6 4.31 9.27 25.92
CA ALA A 6 5.31 8.48 26.61
C ALA A 6 4.66 7.34 27.43
N LYS A 7 3.57 7.64 28.10
CA LYS A 7 2.82 6.65 28.89
C LYS A 7 2.20 5.57 28.01
N ASP A 8 1.45 5.98 26.97
CA ASP A 8 0.80 5.03 26.04
C ASP A 8 1.83 4.18 25.28
N PHE A 9 2.96 4.78 24.88
CA PHE A 9 4.04 4.03 24.25
C PHE A 9 4.60 2.94 25.18
N HIS A 10 4.87 3.29 26.44
CA HIS A 10 5.41 2.34 27.41
C HIS A 10 4.44 1.17 27.67
N GLU A 11 3.14 1.45 27.73
CA GLU A 11 2.11 0.41 27.90
C GLU A 11 2.02 -0.53 26.69
N ARG A 12 2.27 -0.03 25.46
CA ARG A 12 2.21 -0.83 24.21
C ARG A 12 3.49 -1.56 23.87
N CYS A 13 4.62 -0.99 24.28
CA CYS A 13 5.96 -1.40 23.88
C CYS A 13 6.89 -1.47 25.10
N GLU A 14 6.48 -2.22 26.14
CA GLU A 14 7.19 -2.30 27.43
C GLU A 14 8.64 -2.75 27.27
N ASP A 15 8.91 -3.71 26.37
CA ASP A 15 10.23 -4.30 26.16
C ASP A 15 11.04 -3.59 25.06
N TYR A 16 10.56 -2.44 24.57
CA TYR A 16 11.21 -1.72 23.49
C TYR A 16 11.94 -0.46 23.98
N THR A 17 13.15 -0.25 23.45
CA THR A 17 13.95 0.95 23.70
C THR A 17 13.78 1.97 22.58
N ILE A 18 13.35 3.18 22.92
CA ILE A 18 13.18 4.27 21.95
C ILE A 18 14.54 4.63 21.36
N LYS A 19 14.60 4.64 20.01
CA LYS A 19 15.79 5.04 19.24
C LYS A 19 15.62 6.43 18.63
N ARG A 20 14.43 6.71 18.14
CA ARG A 20 14.15 7.97 17.44
C ARG A 20 12.72 8.43 17.67
N VAL A 21 12.55 9.74 17.78
CA VAL A 21 11.26 10.40 17.78
C VAL A 21 11.32 11.53 16.77
N TYR A 22 10.32 11.63 15.91
CA TYR A 22 10.15 12.80 15.05
C TYR A 22 8.67 13.11 14.85
N THR A 23 8.39 14.37 14.62
CA THR A 23 7.03 14.86 14.36
C THR A 23 7.05 15.56 13.00
N ARG A 24 6.02 15.34 12.22
CA ARG A 24 5.83 15.96 10.92
C ARG A 24 4.35 16.31 10.72
N PRO A 25 4.04 17.28 9.85
CA PRO A 25 2.66 17.44 9.39
C PRO A 25 2.20 16.14 8.74
N GLU A 26 0.94 15.78 8.96
CA GLU A 26 0.34 14.65 8.26
C GLU A 26 0.48 14.84 6.73
N PRO A 27 1.06 13.86 6.00
CA PRO A 27 1.51 14.11 4.64
C PRO A 27 0.39 14.20 3.60
N TYR A 28 -0.82 13.74 3.95
CA TYR A 28 -1.90 13.56 2.99
C TYR A 28 -3.03 14.60 3.10
N PHE A 29 -3.10 15.36 4.19
CA PHE A 29 -4.17 16.31 4.42
C PHE A 29 -3.64 17.66 4.87
N ASP A 30 -4.29 18.69 4.39
CA ASP A 30 -4.12 20.06 4.89
C ASP A 30 -4.93 20.27 6.20
N SER A 31 -5.07 19.19 6.96
CA SER A 31 -5.82 19.16 8.23
C SER A 31 -5.13 19.93 9.35
N GLY A 32 -3.83 20.23 9.17
CA GLY A 32 -2.99 20.76 10.24
C GLY A 32 -2.63 19.71 11.32
N ALA A 33 -3.09 18.47 11.16
CA ALA A 33 -2.76 17.40 12.08
C ALA A 33 -1.26 17.08 12.06
N MET A 34 -0.73 16.69 13.21
CA MET A 34 0.69 16.35 13.37
C MET A 34 0.85 14.87 13.68
N GLU A 35 1.65 14.18 12.85
CA GLU A 35 2.08 12.81 13.13
C GLU A 35 3.35 12.82 13.97
N THR A 36 3.32 12.10 15.11
CA THR A 36 4.51 11.78 15.90
C THR A 36 4.85 10.32 15.74
N HIS A 37 6.03 10.04 15.22
CA HIS A 37 6.56 8.69 15.03
C HIS A 37 7.58 8.39 16.13
N VAL A 38 7.36 7.29 16.84
CA VAL A 38 8.27 6.76 17.86
C VAL A 38 8.86 5.46 17.34
N THR A 39 10.10 5.50 16.89
CA THR A 39 10.85 4.31 16.46
C THR A 39 11.60 3.73 17.64
N SER A 40 11.49 2.44 17.82
CA SER A 40 12.09 1.69 18.94
C SER A 40 12.54 0.32 18.48
N GLU A 41 13.35 -0.34 19.30
CA GLU A 41 13.86 -1.70 19.07
C GLU A 41 13.72 -2.51 20.34
N ASP A 42 13.39 -3.81 20.18
CA ASP A 42 13.48 -4.78 21.27
C ASP A 42 14.92 -5.26 21.50
N ASN A 43 15.12 -6.15 22.48
CA ASN A 43 16.44 -6.70 22.81
C ASN A 43 17.03 -7.61 21.71
N ALA A 44 16.22 -8.06 20.75
CA ALA A 44 16.62 -8.85 19.60
C ALA A 44 16.93 -7.99 18.37
N GLY A 45 16.71 -6.67 18.45
CA GLY A 45 16.89 -5.72 17.34
C GLY A 45 15.67 -5.61 16.41
N ASN A 46 14.53 -6.16 16.78
CA ASN A 46 13.33 -5.99 15.98
C ASN A 46 12.77 -4.57 16.15
N GLU A 47 12.50 -3.93 15.03
CA GLU A 47 11.96 -2.58 15.01
C GLU A 47 10.46 -2.55 15.34
N CYS A 48 10.07 -1.54 16.12
CA CYS A 48 8.69 -1.17 16.33
C CYS A 48 8.53 0.34 16.11
N VAL A 49 7.57 0.72 15.28
CA VAL A 49 7.20 2.11 15.03
C VAL A 49 5.77 2.34 15.53
N VAL A 50 5.61 3.25 16.48
CA VAL A 50 4.29 3.69 16.95
C VAL A 50 4.01 5.07 16.41
N VAL A 51 2.88 5.24 15.78
CA VAL A 51 2.45 6.51 15.16
C VAL A 51 1.28 7.08 15.94
N TYR A 52 1.39 8.33 16.31
CA TYR A 52 0.36 9.13 16.96
C TYR A 52 -0.05 10.27 16.04
N VAL A 53 -1.34 10.54 15.94
CA VAL A 53 -1.89 11.71 15.24
C VAL A 53 -2.53 12.62 16.28
N ASP A 54 -2.09 13.87 16.36
CA ASP A 54 -2.50 14.84 17.39
C ASP A 54 -2.46 14.28 18.83
N ASN A 55 -1.39 13.52 19.11
CA ASN A 55 -1.15 12.82 20.37
C ASN A 55 -2.06 11.60 20.64
N ALA A 56 -2.98 11.26 19.76
CA ALA A 56 -3.76 10.03 19.84
C ALA A 56 -3.08 8.89 19.10
N TRP A 57 -3.06 7.71 19.69
CA TRP A 57 -2.52 6.52 19.02
C TRP A 57 -3.29 6.23 17.73
N ASN A 58 -2.54 6.07 16.63
CA ASN A 58 -3.08 5.75 15.32
C ASN A 58 -2.78 4.32 14.90
N ARG A 59 -1.50 3.93 14.92
CA ARG A 59 -1.07 2.57 14.56
C ARG A 59 0.25 2.18 15.22
N THR A 60 0.46 0.88 15.33
CA THR A 60 1.73 0.26 15.72
C THR A 60 2.17 -0.68 14.61
N VAL A 61 3.40 -0.57 14.16
CA VAL A 61 4.04 -1.43 13.16
C VAL A 61 5.21 -2.13 13.81
N ARG A 62 5.18 -3.46 13.89
CA ARG A 62 6.29 -4.28 14.40
C ARG A 62 6.90 -5.08 13.26
N THR A 63 8.20 -5.05 13.15
CA THR A 63 8.95 -5.94 12.27
C THR A 63 9.13 -7.28 12.98
N LEU A 64 8.81 -8.36 12.29
CA LEU A 64 9.01 -9.73 12.76
C LEU A 64 10.20 -10.32 12.02
N SER A 65 11.05 -11.06 12.72
CA SER A 65 12.25 -11.65 12.14
C SER A 65 11.97 -12.97 11.41
N GLU A 66 10.91 -13.67 11.79
CA GLU A 66 10.61 -15.01 11.27
C GLU A 66 9.11 -15.24 11.09
N ILE A 67 8.75 -16.07 10.10
CA ILE A 67 7.34 -16.46 9.84
C ILE A 67 6.72 -17.24 11.02
N ASP A 68 7.54 -17.86 11.86
CA ASP A 68 7.05 -18.61 13.02
C ASP A 68 6.48 -17.69 14.13
N GLN A 69 6.78 -16.41 14.10
CA GLN A 69 6.19 -15.40 14.97
C GLN A 69 4.76 -15.00 14.55
N LEU A 70 4.36 -15.34 13.31
CA LEU A 70 3.01 -15.09 12.82
C LEU A 70 1.98 -15.99 13.53
N PRO A 71 0.74 -15.52 13.74
CA PRO A 71 -0.35 -16.36 14.21
C PRO A 71 -0.58 -17.56 13.28
N ILE A 72 -0.98 -18.68 13.86
CA ILE A 72 -1.19 -19.92 13.10
C ILE A 72 -2.17 -19.74 11.92
N THR A 73 -3.20 -18.93 12.08
CA THR A 73 -4.18 -18.63 11.04
C THR A 73 -3.53 -17.95 9.83
N VAL A 74 -2.64 -16.98 10.09
CA VAL A 74 -1.90 -16.25 9.06
C VAL A 74 -0.90 -17.16 8.37
N ARG A 75 -0.15 -17.96 9.13
CA ARG A 75 0.79 -18.96 8.58
C ARG A 75 0.11 -19.99 7.69
N CYS A 76 -1.02 -20.54 8.15
CA CYS A 76 -1.79 -21.50 7.37
C CYS A 76 -2.27 -20.86 6.07
N ARG A 77 -2.69 -19.58 6.10
CA ARG A 77 -3.13 -18.88 4.90
C ARG A 77 -1.97 -18.63 3.95
N LEU A 78 -0.83 -18.17 4.45
CA LEU A 78 0.39 -18.00 3.65
C LEU A 78 0.74 -19.30 2.91
N LEU A 79 0.80 -20.43 3.62
CA LEU A 79 1.12 -21.74 3.04
C LEU A 79 0.04 -22.27 2.08
N THR A 80 -1.20 -21.80 2.19
CA THR A 80 -2.25 -22.11 1.22
C THR A 80 -2.06 -21.34 -0.09
N VAL A 81 -1.63 -20.07 0.01
CA VAL A 81 -1.34 -19.21 -1.16
C VAL A 81 -0.03 -19.60 -1.81
N ASN A 82 0.99 -19.92 -1.01
CA ASN A 82 2.30 -20.35 -1.48
C ASN A 82 2.82 -21.50 -0.63
N GLN A 83 2.74 -22.73 -1.15
CA GLN A 83 3.16 -23.93 -0.44
C GLN A 83 4.67 -23.98 -0.16
N GLU A 84 5.46 -23.27 -0.94
CA GLU A 84 6.92 -23.20 -0.84
C GLU A 84 7.40 -22.01 0.00
N ALA A 85 6.50 -21.21 0.56
CA ALA A 85 6.85 -20.00 1.30
C ALA A 85 7.84 -20.19 2.46
N ARG A 86 7.97 -21.42 2.99
CA ARG A 86 8.97 -21.74 4.01
C ARG A 86 10.41 -21.71 3.50
N ASN A 87 10.59 -21.84 2.20
CA ASN A 87 11.89 -21.89 1.53
C ASN A 87 12.22 -20.54 0.86
N ASP A 88 11.26 -19.60 0.84
CA ASP A 88 11.44 -18.30 0.24
C ASP A 88 12.18 -17.37 1.20
N GLU A 89 12.93 -16.44 0.64
CA GLU A 89 13.57 -15.36 1.39
C GLU A 89 12.54 -14.28 1.72
N PHE A 90 12.27 -14.07 3.01
CA PHE A 90 11.42 -12.97 3.44
C PHE A 90 12.24 -11.67 3.52
N LEU A 91 11.84 -10.69 2.72
CA LEU A 91 12.41 -9.34 2.70
C LEU A 91 11.84 -8.50 3.84
N GLU A 92 10.58 -8.75 4.18
CA GLU A 92 9.87 -8.00 5.20
C GLU A 92 8.70 -8.83 5.75
N ILE A 93 8.59 -8.87 7.07
CA ILE A 93 7.43 -9.40 7.79
C ILE A 93 7.01 -8.34 8.79
N LYS A 94 5.80 -7.79 8.64
CA LYS A 94 5.27 -6.77 9.54
C LYS A 94 3.93 -7.16 10.13
N GLU A 95 3.78 -6.90 11.41
CA GLU A 95 2.51 -6.86 12.11
C GLU A 95 2.07 -5.41 12.23
N VAL A 96 0.88 -5.08 11.77
CA VAL A 96 0.31 -3.74 11.84
C VAL A 96 -0.99 -3.78 12.62
N THR A 97 -1.01 -3.10 13.77
CA THR A 97 -2.24 -2.87 14.54
C THR A 97 -2.66 -1.42 14.37
N GLN A 98 -3.92 -1.18 14.04
CA GLN A 98 -4.41 0.15 13.68
C GLN A 98 -5.71 0.48 14.38
N ALA A 99 -5.81 1.73 14.86
CA ALA A 99 -6.96 2.21 15.63
C ALA A 99 -8.26 2.22 14.81
N SER A 100 -8.18 2.71 13.57
CA SER A 100 -9.37 2.91 12.71
C SER A 100 -10.13 1.62 12.38
N ILE A 101 -9.42 0.50 12.25
CA ILE A 101 -10.02 -0.81 11.97
C ILE A 101 -10.21 -1.65 13.23
N ASN A 102 -9.71 -1.16 14.38
CA ASN A 102 -9.66 -1.91 15.64
C ASN A 102 -9.18 -3.35 15.44
N GLY A 103 -8.11 -3.52 14.67
CA GLY A 103 -7.64 -4.83 14.26
C GLY A 103 -6.16 -4.88 13.89
N THR A 104 -5.71 -6.09 13.64
CA THR A 104 -4.33 -6.39 13.25
C THR A 104 -4.32 -7.07 11.90
N TYR A 105 -3.38 -6.68 11.04
CA TYR A 105 -3.06 -7.34 9.78
C TYR A 105 -1.55 -7.51 9.65
N TYR A 106 -1.17 -8.39 8.75
CA TYR A 106 0.23 -8.77 8.51
C TYR A 106 0.60 -8.47 7.08
N ILE A 107 1.74 -7.79 6.89
CA ILE A 107 2.33 -7.54 5.58
C ILE A 107 3.50 -8.48 5.43
N LEU A 108 3.45 -9.32 4.41
CA LEU A 108 4.47 -10.31 4.10
C LEU A 108 5.05 -9.99 2.73
N CYS A 109 6.34 -9.67 2.70
CA CYS A 109 7.07 -9.42 1.48
C CYS A 109 8.18 -10.47 1.35
N TYR A 110 8.16 -11.28 0.31
CA TYR A 110 9.11 -12.37 0.11
C TYR A 110 9.56 -12.49 -1.34
N LEU A 111 10.79 -12.95 -1.51
CA LEU A 111 11.42 -13.17 -2.79
C LEU A 111 11.25 -14.63 -3.21
N GLN A 112 10.67 -14.84 -4.38
CA GLN A 112 10.65 -16.14 -5.03
C GLN A 112 11.70 -16.13 -6.13
N ASP A 113 12.73 -16.98 -5.97
CA ASP A 113 13.81 -17.13 -6.93
C ASP A 113 14.00 -18.61 -7.28
N THR A 114 13.23 -19.07 -8.27
CA THR A 114 13.32 -20.43 -8.78
C THR A 114 13.96 -20.43 -10.18
N PRO A 115 14.40 -21.58 -10.72
CA PRO A 115 14.93 -21.65 -12.09
C PRO A 115 14.00 -21.11 -13.17
N LYS A 116 12.69 -21.13 -12.93
CA LYS A 116 11.67 -20.65 -13.88
C LYS A 116 11.20 -19.23 -13.57
N LEU A 117 11.22 -18.84 -12.30
CA LEU A 117 10.69 -17.57 -11.82
C LEU A 117 11.81 -16.84 -11.06
N LYS A 118 12.43 -15.87 -11.71
CA LYS A 118 13.57 -15.13 -11.18
C LYS A 118 13.15 -13.77 -10.62
N ASN A 119 13.68 -13.43 -9.42
CA ASN A 119 13.54 -12.12 -8.81
C ASN A 119 12.08 -11.66 -8.64
N LEU A 120 11.14 -12.57 -8.38
CA LEU A 120 9.75 -12.21 -8.12
C LEU A 120 9.58 -11.86 -6.64
N VAL A 121 9.13 -10.66 -6.38
CA VAL A 121 8.72 -10.22 -5.05
C VAL A 121 7.21 -10.31 -4.93
N HIS A 122 6.77 -11.06 -3.94
CA HIS A 122 5.37 -11.18 -3.59
C HIS A 122 5.10 -10.36 -2.34
N THR A 123 4.02 -9.59 -2.36
CA THR A 123 3.50 -8.91 -1.19
C THR A 123 2.10 -9.41 -0.90
N LEU A 124 1.89 -9.92 0.31
CA LEU A 124 0.60 -10.34 0.82
C LEU A 124 0.22 -9.50 2.02
N VAL A 125 -1.02 -9.06 2.07
CA VAL A 125 -1.63 -8.45 3.25
C VAL A 125 -2.70 -9.40 3.74
N ILE A 126 -2.53 -9.93 4.95
CA ILE A 126 -3.41 -10.94 5.55
C ILE A 126 -3.90 -10.40 6.90
N ASP A 127 -5.21 -10.43 7.14
CA ASP A 127 -5.77 -10.07 8.44
C ASP A 127 -5.53 -11.16 9.50
N SER A 128 -5.77 -10.85 10.76
CA SER A 128 -5.61 -11.81 11.88
C SER A 128 -6.50 -13.05 11.78
N LYS A 129 -7.54 -13.01 10.92
CA LYS A 129 -8.45 -14.14 10.67
C LYS A 129 -7.99 -15.02 9.51
N GLY A 130 -6.90 -14.65 8.83
CA GLY A 130 -6.36 -15.36 7.68
C GLY A 130 -7.02 -14.98 6.34
N THR A 131 -7.72 -13.84 6.27
CA THR A 131 -8.27 -13.33 5.00
C THR A 131 -7.18 -12.57 4.26
N VAL A 132 -6.96 -12.87 2.99
CA VAL A 132 -6.06 -12.09 2.14
C VAL A 132 -6.79 -10.83 1.69
N ALA A 133 -6.36 -9.69 2.20
CA ALA A 133 -6.90 -8.39 1.83
C ALA A 133 -6.24 -7.82 0.56
N LYS A 134 -4.96 -8.17 0.32
CA LYS A 134 -4.21 -7.75 -0.87
C LYS A 134 -3.16 -8.79 -1.21
N ALA A 135 -2.98 -9.03 -2.51
CA ALA A 135 -1.86 -9.77 -3.04
C ALA A 135 -1.33 -9.05 -4.27
N CYS A 136 -0.01 -8.87 -4.35
CA CYS A 136 0.63 -8.36 -5.55
C CYS A 136 1.97 -9.05 -5.77
N THR A 137 2.39 -9.06 -7.02
CA THR A 137 3.67 -9.63 -7.44
C THR A 137 4.36 -8.65 -8.36
N TYR A 138 5.63 -8.39 -8.12
CA TYR A 138 6.45 -7.56 -8.98
C TYR A 138 7.85 -8.16 -9.10
N ARG A 139 8.63 -7.68 -10.05
CA ARG A 139 9.98 -8.19 -10.25
C ARG A 139 11.02 -7.17 -9.84
N LEU A 140 12.04 -7.61 -9.12
CA LEU A 140 13.20 -6.77 -8.82
C LEU A 140 14.15 -6.69 -10.03
N ASN A 141 14.72 -5.53 -10.23
CA ASN A 141 15.82 -5.28 -11.22
C ASN A 141 15.54 -5.73 -12.65
N ASN A 142 14.53 -5.18 -13.26
CA ASN A 142 13.84 -5.70 -14.38
C ASN A 142 14.08 -5.27 -15.74
N ALA A 143 14.76 -6.11 -16.52
CA ALA A 143 14.76 -6.03 -17.97
C ALA A 143 13.72 -6.95 -18.65
N GLU A 144 13.28 -7.99 -17.97
CA GLU A 144 12.40 -8.98 -18.59
C GLU A 144 11.19 -9.28 -17.70
N TYR A 145 10.04 -8.65 -18.01
CA TYR A 145 8.78 -8.98 -17.36
C TYR A 145 8.20 -10.25 -17.95
N ILE A 146 8.01 -11.27 -17.11
CA ILE A 146 7.24 -12.44 -17.52
C ILE A 146 5.78 -12.03 -17.55
N GLY A 147 5.18 -12.13 -18.72
CA GLY A 147 3.77 -11.85 -18.92
C GLY A 147 3.42 -10.46 -19.40
N THR A 148 4.40 -9.56 -19.59
CA THR A 148 4.11 -8.26 -20.22
C THR A 148 3.61 -8.47 -21.65
N ILE A 149 2.58 -7.72 -22.00
CA ILE A 149 1.99 -7.76 -23.32
C ILE A 149 2.65 -6.65 -24.17
N PRO A 150 3.24 -6.98 -25.33
CA PRO A 150 3.96 -6.00 -26.15
C PRO A 150 3.14 -4.73 -26.46
N GLY A 151 1.85 -4.90 -26.77
CA GLY A 151 0.97 -3.76 -27.05
C GLY A 151 0.77 -2.82 -25.84
N ASP A 152 0.70 -3.38 -24.63
CA ASP A 152 0.60 -2.60 -23.39
C ASP A 152 1.88 -1.80 -23.16
N MET A 153 3.03 -2.46 -23.37
CA MET A 153 4.34 -1.82 -23.23
C MET A 153 4.56 -0.71 -24.25
N GLU A 154 4.10 -0.90 -25.48
CA GLU A 154 4.12 0.16 -26.53
C GLU A 154 3.26 1.34 -26.10
N TRP A 155 2.05 1.07 -25.57
CA TRP A 155 1.16 2.12 -25.09
C TRP A 155 1.78 2.88 -23.90
N ILE A 156 2.32 2.17 -22.90
CA ILE A 156 2.98 2.76 -21.73
C ILE A 156 4.15 3.65 -22.18
N THR A 157 5.01 3.15 -23.06
CA THR A 157 6.16 3.89 -23.55
C THR A 157 5.77 5.14 -24.34
N ALA A 158 4.67 5.08 -25.07
CA ALA A 158 4.15 6.23 -25.83
C ALA A 158 3.56 7.32 -24.92
N HIS A 159 2.84 6.92 -23.85
CA HIS A 159 2.12 7.86 -22.98
C HIS A 159 2.93 8.31 -21.76
N TYR A 160 3.80 7.45 -21.26
CA TYR A 160 4.67 7.71 -20.10
C TYR A 160 6.14 7.56 -20.52
N LYS A 161 6.59 8.43 -21.43
CA LYS A 161 7.94 8.39 -21.97
C LYS A 161 9.00 8.48 -20.89
N GLY A 162 9.91 7.52 -20.87
CA GLY A 162 10.98 7.44 -19.86
C GLY A 162 10.55 6.82 -18.54
N SER A 163 9.33 6.24 -18.47
CA SER A 163 8.93 5.49 -17.30
C SER A 163 9.75 4.21 -17.15
N GLU A 164 9.94 3.82 -15.89
CA GLU A 164 10.48 2.52 -15.50
C GLU A 164 9.32 1.63 -15.04
N VAL A 165 9.18 0.44 -15.63
CA VAL A 165 8.19 -0.54 -15.17
C VAL A 165 8.78 -1.30 -13.99
N LEU A 166 8.14 -1.23 -12.84
CA LEU A 166 8.56 -1.85 -11.58
C LEU A 166 7.85 -3.15 -11.29
N GLY A 167 6.68 -3.38 -11.89
CA GLY A 167 5.90 -4.57 -11.61
C GLY A 167 4.78 -4.83 -12.62
N PHE A 168 4.29 -6.07 -12.59
CA PHE A 168 3.15 -6.52 -13.37
C PHE A 168 2.31 -7.49 -12.55
N VAL A 169 1.00 -7.29 -12.57
CA VAL A 169 0.03 -8.19 -11.96
C VAL A 169 -1.12 -8.40 -12.93
N ASN A 170 -1.47 -9.65 -13.20
CA ASN A 170 -2.74 -9.97 -13.84
C ASN A 170 -3.76 -10.26 -12.73
N ASP A 171 -4.78 -9.44 -12.63
CA ASP A 171 -5.83 -9.59 -11.64
C ASP A 171 -7.21 -9.61 -12.30
N SER A 172 -7.91 -10.73 -12.14
CA SER A 172 -9.33 -10.87 -12.51
C SER A 172 -9.67 -10.48 -13.95
N GLY A 173 -8.70 -10.60 -14.87
CA GLY A 173 -8.89 -10.29 -16.29
C GLY A 173 -8.46 -8.88 -16.69
N ASP A 174 -7.85 -8.14 -15.79
CA ASP A 174 -7.17 -6.89 -16.09
C ASP A 174 -5.64 -7.06 -15.90
N ASP A 175 -4.85 -6.45 -16.75
CA ASP A 175 -3.40 -6.36 -16.60
C ASP A 175 -3.07 -5.05 -15.90
N ASN A 176 -2.31 -5.13 -14.81
CA ASN A 176 -1.88 -3.97 -14.05
C ASN A 176 -0.36 -3.86 -14.07
N TYR A 177 0.14 -2.73 -14.55
CA TYR A 177 1.56 -2.37 -14.56
C TYR A 177 1.83 -1.31 -13.50
N LEU A 178 2.80 -1.56 -12.64
CA LEU A 178 3.33 -0.56 -11.72
C LEU A 178 4.52 0.12 -12.39
N ILE A 179 4.43 1.42 -12.62
CA ILE A 179 5.48 2.20 -13.26
C ILE A 179 5.93 3.36 -12.39
N MET A 180 7.21 3.73 -12.52
CA MET A 180 7.74 5.00 -12.02
C MET A 180 7.86 5.98 -13.19
N HIS A 181 7.17 7.11 -13.12
CA HIS A 181 7.23 8.15 -14.12
C HIS A 181 7.29 9.53 -13.46
N ASP A 182 8.32 10.30 -13.79
CA ASP A 182 8.60 11.62 -13.21
C ASP A 182 8.60 11.65 -11.67
N GLY A 183 9.13 10.58 -11.06
CA GLY A 183 9.18 10.42 -9.60
C GLY A 183 7.85 10.05 -8.95
N VAL A 184 6.82 9.77 -9.75
CA VAL A 184 5.49 9.36 -9.27
C VAL A 184 5.24 7.89 -9.60
N LEU A 185 4.84 7.12 -8.59
CA LEU A 185 4.43 5.75 -8.75
C LEU A 185 3.01 5.69 -9.32
N LYS A 186 2.84 5.06 -10.49
CA LYS A 186 1.57 4.95 -11.19
C LYS A 186 1.19 3.49 -11.40
N SER A 187 -0.09 3.17 -11.23
CA SER A 187 -0.68 1.88 -11.60
C SER A 187 -1.45 2.06 -12.92
N VAL A 188 -1.02 1.36 -13.95
CA VAL A 188 -1.62 1.42 -15.31
C VAL A 188 -2.37 0.13 -15.57
N TYR A 189 -3.68 0.24 -15.80
CA TYR A 189 -4.58 -0.90 -15.99
C TYR A 189 -5.01 -1.04 -17.44
N PHE A 190 -4.94 -2.27 -17.93
CA PHE A 190 -5.46 -2.65 -19.24
C PHE A 190 -6.51 -3.74 -19.07
N ARG A 191 -7.64 -3.56 -19.72
CA ARG A 191 -8.66 -4.60 -19.81
C ARG A 191 -8.27 -5.64 -20.84
N VAL A 192 -8.21 -6.90 -20.41
CA VAL A 192 -7.94 -8.03 -21.28
C VAL A 192 -9.23 -8.50 -21.95
N SER A 193 -9.21 -8.69 -23.25
CA SER A 193 -10.31 -9.23 -24.03
C SER A 193 -9.82 -10.25 -25.06
N ARG A 194 -10.73 -10.96 -25.71
CA ARG A 194 -10.38 -11.87 -26.82
C ARG A 194 -9.74 -11.16 -28.03
N LYS A 195 -9.88 -9.83 -28.10
CA LYS A 195 -9.35 -9.01 -29.21
C LYS A 195 -8.02 -8.35 -28.87
N GLY A 196 -7.48 -8.59 -27.69
CA GLY A 196 -6.28 -7.95 -27.15
C GLY A 196 -6.58 -7.14 -25.90
N THR A 197 -5.64 -6.29 -25.53
CA THR A 197 -5.73 -5.43 -24.36
C THR A 197 -6.10 -4.01 -24.76
N THR A 198 -6.75 -3.31 -23.87
CA THR A 198 -7.14 -1.89 -24.07
C THR A 198 -6.91 -1.15 -22.76
N TRP A 199 -6.18 -0.03 -22.83
CA TRP A 199 -6.00 0.82 -21.66
C TRP A 199 -7.36 1.19 -21.06
N LYS A 200 -7.45 1.00 -19.74
CA LYS A 200 -8.65 1.23 -18.95
C LYS A 200 -8.52 2.49 -18.13
N GLU A 201 -7.44 2.57 -17.36
CA GLU A 201 -7.19 3.67 -16.45
C GLU A 201 -5.73 3.71 -16.00
N THR A 202 -5.28 4.87 -15.51
CA THR A 202 -4.04 5.01 -14.77
C THR A 202 -4.33 5.71 -13.45
N CYS A 203 -3.98 5.06 -12.35
CA CYS A 203 -4.19 5.56 -11.00
C CYS A 203 -2.85 5.93 -10.36
N TYR A 204 -2.80 7.11 -9.71
CA TYR A 204 -1.62 7.54 -8.95
C TYR A 204 -2.02 8.51 -7.84
N PRO A 205 -1.23 8.59 -6.75
CA PRO A 205 -1.49 9.52 -5.65
C PRO A 205 -1.52 10.97 -6.15
N LEU A 206 -2.37 11.80 -5.56
CA LEU A 206 -2.38 13.23 -5.82
C LEU A 206 -0.97 13.79 -5.60
N PRO A 207 -0.34 14.45 -6.60
CA PRO A 207 1.01 14.95 -6.46
C PRO A 207 1.14 15.94 -5.30
N LYS A 208 2.24 15.84 -4.57
CA LYS A 208 2.50 16.71 -3.42
C LYS A 208 2.48 18.19 -3.83
N GLY A 209 1.72 19.00 -3.10
CA GLY A 209 1.53 20.42 -3.39
C GLY A 209 0.41 20.74 -4.40
N THR A 210 -0.27 19.71 -4.89
CA THR A 210 -1.47 19.87 -5.72
C THR A 210 -2.71 19.83 -4.82
N THR A 211 -3.67 20.70 -5.09
CA THR A 211 -4.96 20.69 -4.39
C THR A 211 -6.04 20.09 -5.26
N VAL A 212 -6.98 19.40 -4.64
CA VAL A 212 -8.20 18.95 -5.33
C VAL A 212 -9.01 20.18 -5.75
N PRO A 213 -9.55 20.25 -6.98
CA PRO A 213 -10.43 21.33 -7.39
C PRO A 213 -11.65 21.46 -6.49
N SER A 214 -12.06 22.70 -6.19
CA SER A 214 -13.18 22.96 -5.26
C SER A 214 -14.49 22.34 -5.71
N ASN A 215 -14.77 22.37 -7.03
CA ASN A 215 -15.96 21.73 -7.59
C ASN A 215 -16.02 20.23 -7.36
N VAL A 216 -14.87 19.55 -7.37
CA VAL A 216 -14.77 18.11 -7.06
C VAL A 216 -15.09 17.86 -5.58
N LEU A 217 -14.56 18.70 -4.68
CA LEU A 217 -14.86 18.59 -3.24
C LEU A 217 -16.33 18.92 -2.96
N ASP A 218 -16.89 19.91 -3.63
CA ASP A 218 -18.30 20.28 -3.49
C ASP A 218 -19.21 19.12 -3.92
N SER A 219 -18.87 18.45 -5.04
CA SER A 219 -19.59 17.25 -5.50
C SER A 219 -19.45 16.09 -4.51
N LEU A 220 -18.24 15.84 -4.01
CA LEU A 220 -18.02 14.81 -3.00
C LEU A 220 -18.90 15.03 -1.77
N HIS A 221 -18.90 16.26 -1.22
CA HIS A 221 -19.67 16.59 -0.02
C HIS A 221 -21.17 16.61 -0.27
N ALA A 222 -21.62 16.93 -1.49
CA ALA A 222 -23.02 16.88 -1.87
C ALA A 222 -23.55 15.44 -1.90
N ASP A 223 -22.75 14.53 -2.48
CA ASP A 223 -23.17 13.13 -2.66
C ASP A 223 -22.89 12.28 -1.39
N TYR A 224 -21.83 12.63 -0.64
CA TYR A 224 -21.37 11.87 0.52
C TYR A 224 -21.01 12.80 1.69
N PRO A 225 -21.99 13.48 2.31
CA PRO A 225 -21.75 14.54 3.30
C PRO A 225 -20.99 14.07 4.55
N ASP A 226 -21.11 12.79 4.91
CA ASP A 226 -20.49 12.23 6.10
C ASP A 226 -19.21 11.43 5.79
N PHE A 227 -18.79 11.43 4.53
CA PHE A 227 -17.61 10.67 4.13
C PHE A 227 -16.32 11.41 4.50
N THR A 228 -15.48 10.70 5.23
CA THR A 228 -14.11 11.16 5.54
C THR A 228 -13.11 10.35 4.73
N TYR A 229 -12.12 11.01 4.17
CA TYR A 229 -11.08 10.36 3.37
C TYR A 229 -9.71 10.64 3.96
N THR A 230 -8.78 9.72 3.73
CA THR A 230 -7.38 9.84 4.16
C THR A 230 -6.42 9.90 2.97
N GLU A 231 -6.87 9.50 1.81
CA GLU A 231 -6.05 9.48 0.59
C GLU A 231 -6.87 9.99 -0.59
N VAL A 232 -6.18 10.69 -1.49
CA VAL A 232 -6.73 11.10 -2.78
C VAL A 232 -5.80 10.62 -3.88
N SER A 233 -6.38 9.97 -4.88
CA SER A 233 -5.66 9.58 -6.09
C SER A 233 -6.29 10.22 -7.32
N ILE A 234 -5.46 10.49 -8.31
CA ILE A 234 -5.90 10.85 -9.66
C ILE A 234 -6.08 9.56 -10.44
N VAL A 235 -7.20 9.43 -11.12
CA VAL A 235 -7.49 8.32 -12.03
C VAL A 235 -7.73 8.92 -13.41
N GLU A 236 -6.78 8.72 -14.32
CA GLU A 236 -6.91 9.07 -15.73
C GLU A 236 -7.68 7.93 -16.42
N THR A 237 -8.70 8.26 -17.17
CA THR A 237 -9.52 7.32 -17.95
C THR A 237 -9.68 7.81 -19.39
N PRO A 238 -10.15 6.96 -20.33
CA PRO A 238 -10.47 7.42 -21.69
C PRO A 238 -11.49 8.57 -21.75
N ASP A 239 -12.35 8.68 -20.73
CA ASP A 239 -13.41 9.68 -20.67
C ASP A 239 -12.99 10.96 -19.92
N GLY A 240 -11.82 10.97 -19.27
CA GLY A 240 -11.31 12.13 -18.54
C GLY A 240 -10.64 11.79 -17.22
N ILE A 241 -10.49 12.79 -16.37
CA ILE A 241 -9.88 12.66 -15.05
C ILE A 241 -10.96 12.48 -13.99
N VAL A 242 -10.75 11.52 -13.11
CA VAL A 242 -11.58 11.24 -11.95
C VAL A 242 -10.70 11.31 -10.71
N TYR A 243 -11.23 11.81 -9.62
CA TYR A 243 -10.58 11.79 -8.32
C TYR A 243 -11.13 10.63 -7.49
N LEU A 244 -10.25 9.77 -7.01
CA LEU A 244 -10.60 8.67 -6.11
C LEU A 244 -10.25 9.07 -4.68
N PHE A 245 -11.28 9.22 -3.85
CA PHE A 245 -11.15 9.47 -2.42
C PHE A 245 -11.29 8.16 -1.67
N THR A 246 -10.28 7.80 -0.88
CA THR A 246 -10.30 6.57 -0.09
C THR A 246 -10.04 6.87 1.38
N ASP A 247 -10.67 6.10 2.25
CA ASP A 247 -10.24 6.01 3.63
C ASP A 247 -9.18 4.90 3.72
N GLY A 248 -7.90 5.28 3.70
CA GLY A 248 -6.77 4.36 3.80
C GLY A 248 -6.75 3.53 5.09
N ASN A 249 -7.61 3.90 6.04
CA ASN A 249 -7.79 3.19 7.30
C ASN A 249 -8.81 2.04 7.18
N ARG A 250 -9.52 1.91 6.06
CA ARG A 250 -10.47 0.83 5.84
C ARG A 250 -9.84 -0.31 5.05
N PRO A 251 -9.96 -1.56 5.53
CA PRO A 251 -9.38 -2.71 4.84
C PRO A 251 -10.05 -3.01 3.48
N ASP A 252 -11.29 -2.60 3.31
CA ASP A 252 -12.07 -2.76 2.07
C ASP A 252 -11.74 -1.68 1.02
N ARG A 253 -11.03 -0.61 1.43
CA ARG A 253 -10.65 0.54 0.59
C ARG A 253 -11.78 1.01 -0.34
N LEU A 254 -13.01 0.90 0.12
CA LEU A 254 -14.13 1.47 -0.60
C LEU A 254 -13.89 2.97 -0.73
N GLY A 255 -13.79 3.43 -1.97
CA GLY A 255 -13.54 4.80 -2.31
C GLY A 255 -14.68 5.35 -3.15
N HIS A 256 -14.77 6.67 -3.17
CA HIS A 256 -15.71 7.39 -4.00
C HIS A 256 -14.98 8.03 -5.17
N TYR A 257 -15.47 7.77 -6.38
CA TYR A 257 -14.99 8.41 -7.59
C TYR A 257 -15.79 9.66 -7.87
N VAL A 258 -15.10 10.78 -8.08
CA VAL A 258 -15.71 12.07 -8.42
C VAL A 258 -15.08 12.61 -9.69
N GLU A 259 -15.88 12.90 -10.72
CA GLU A 259 -15.41 13.42 -12.00
C GLU A 259 -14.91 14.86 -11.84
N ALA A 260 -13.84 15.18 -12.59
CA ALA A 260 -13.33 16.54 -12.73
C ALA A 260 -14.12 17.27 -13.84
N ASN A 261 -15.33 17.72 -13.52
CA ASN A 261 -16.17 18.50 -14.45
C ASN A 261 -15.79 19.99 -14.49
#